data_bb074d72bfc126a66456e4d387203a03
#
_entry.id   bb074d72bfc126a66456e4d387203a03
#
_cell.length_a   1.000
_cell.length_b   1.000
_cell.length_c   1.000
_cell.angle_alpha   90.00
_cell.angle_beta   90.00
_cell.angle_gamma   90.00
#
_symmetry.space_group_name_H-M   'P 1'
#
loop_
_entity.id
_entity.type
_entity.pdbx_description
1 polymer ?
#
loop_
_entity_poly.entity_id
_entity_poly.type
_entity_poly.pdbx_seq_one_letter_code
_entity_poly.pdbx_strand_id
1 'polypeptide(L)'
;MRILLAEDERSLSKALKAILTKSNYSVDCVFDGEEAVSYAMASEYDLVIMDIMMPKQDGISALKEIRSKGNIVPVLMLTAKAEIDDKVEGLDSGANDYLTKPFATKELLARIRVLTRQPQSAGDNILKFGNLTLDRGSFELSSPKGKYRLAGKEFQMMEMLMMNPGILISTEKFMDKIWGIDSEADISTAWTYISYLRKKLTALESDVQIKAVRNSGYTLEAVK
;
A
#
# COMPACT_ATOMS: atom_id res chain seq x y z
N MET A 1 -1.63 2.16 -1.47
CA MET A 1 -0.81 1.39 -0.50
C MET A 1 0.38 0.80 -1.21
N ARG A 2 1.57 0.90 -0.61
CA ARG A 2 2.84 0.43 -1.18
C ARG A 2 3.39 -0.73 -0.36
N ILE A 3 3.74 -1.82 -1.03
CA ILE A 3 4.21 -3.06 -0.43
C ILE A 3 5.64 -3.33 -0.88
N LEU A 4 6.53 -3.65 0.06
CA LEU A 4 7.82 -4.25 -0.24
C LEU A 4 7.66 -5.76 -0.22
N LEU A 5 8.03 -6.43 -1.31
CA LEU A 5 8.01 -7.88 -1.45
C LEU A 5 9.45 -8.39 -1.52
N ALA A 6 9.91 -9.06 -0.48
CA ALA A 6 11.22 -9.72 -0.41
C ALA A 6 11.03 -11.22 -0.59
N GLU A 7 11.40 -11.74 -1.75
CA GLU A 7 11.23 -13.14 -2.15
C GLU A 7 12.31 -13.50 -3.18
N ASP A 8 13.16 -14.44 -2.87
CA ASP A 8 14.32 -14.81 -3.72
C ASP A 8 13.91 -15.65 -4.93
N GLU A 9 12.82 -16.44 -4.83
CA GLU A 9 12.31 -17.20 -5.97
C GLU A 9 11.62 -16.25 -6.97
N ARG A 10 12.33 -15.91 -8.05
CA ARG A 10 11.87 -14.93 -9.04
C ARG A 10 10.53 -15.25 -9.69
N SER A 11 10.21 -16.54 -9.86
CA SER A 11 8.93 -16.98 -10.40
C SER A 11 7.77 -16.67 -9.45
N LEU A 12 7.94 -16.95 -8.17
CA LEU A 12 6.96 -16.65 -7.13
C LEU A 12 6.83 -15.13 -6.91
N SER A 13 7.96 -14.42 -6.82
CA SER A 13 7.98 -12.96 -6.71
C SER A 13 7.21 -12.30 -7.85
N LYS A 14 7.42 -12.71 -9.11
CA LYS A 14 6.70 -12.19 -10.28
C LYS A 14 5.19 -12.49 -10.20
N ALA A 15 4.80 -13.70 -9.78
CA ALA A 15 3.40 -14.07 -9.62
C ALA A 15 2.71 -13.25 -8.52
N LEU A 16 3.37 -13.11 -7.36
CA LEU A 16 2.87 -12.30 -6.25
C LEU A 16 2.75 -10.82 -6.64
N LYS A 17 3.75 -10.25 -7.30
CA LYS A 17 3.70 -8.89 -7.81
C LYS A 17 2.48 -8.68 -8.72
N ALA A 18 2.23 -9.62 -9.65
CA ALA A 18 1.08 -9.53 -10.56
C ALA A 18 -0.26 -9.56 -9.80
N ILE A 19 -0.41 -10.44 -8.81
CA ILE A 19 -1.60 -10.57 -7.96
C ILE A 19 -1.83 -9.27 -7.16
N LEU A 20 -0.80 -8.77 -6.51
CA LEU A 20 -0.85 -7.58 -5.68
C LEU A 20 -1.13 -6.32 -6.52
N THR A 21 -0.49 -6.18 -7.68
CA THR A 21 -0.74 -5.06 -8.60
C THR A 21 -2.17 -5.08 -9.13
N LYS A 22 -2.70 -6.27 -9.46
CA LYS A 22 -4.11 -6.43 -9.87
C LYS A 22 -5.08 -6.08 -8.73
N SER A 23 -4.63 -6.19 -7.49
CA SER A 23 -5.37 -5.80 -6.27
C SER A 23 -5.12 -4.34 -5.87
N ASN A 24 -4.59 -3.52 -6.80
CA ASN A 24 -4.32 -2.08 -6.64
C ASN A 24 -3.27 -1.72 -5.59
N TYR A 25 -2.33 -2.62 -5.28
CA TYR A 25 -1.13 -2.30 -4.51
C TYR A 25 0.01 -1.85 -5.44
N SER A 26 0.83 -0.89 -5.00
CA SER A 26 2.15 -0.65 -5.58
C SER A 26 3.15 -1.62 -4.95
N VAL A 27 4.00 -2.26 -5.75
CA VAL A 27 4.86 -3.35 -5.25
C VAL A 27 6.29 -3.16 -5.76
N ASP A 28 7.20 -2.97 -4.82
CA ASP A 28 8.64 -3.07 -5.07
C ASP A 28 9.10 -4.48 -4.70
N CYS A 29 9.96 -5.08 -5.52
CA CYS A 29 10.46 -6.42 -5.31
C CYS A 29 11.96 -6.39 -5.07
N VAL A 30 12.39 -7.10 -4.04
CA VAL A 30 13.78 -7.36 -3.70
C VAL A 30 13.99 -8.87 -3.52
N PHE A 31 15.22 -9.35 -3.57
CA PHE A 31 15.48 -10.77 -3.73
C PHE A 31 16.43 -11.35 -2.67
N ASP A 32 16.79 -10.53 -1.69
CA ASP A 32 17.58 -10.93 -0.52
C ASP A 32 17.28 -10.04 0.69
N GLY A 33 17.75 -10.45 1.87
CA GLY A 33 17.48 -9.75 3.11
C GLY A 33 18.20 -8.41 3.23
N GLU A 34 19.40 -8.25 2.67
CA GLU A 34 20.13 -6.98 2.69
C GLU A 34 19.41 -5.92 1.85
N GLU A 35 18.93 -6.29 0.66
CA GLU A 35 18.08 -5.42 -0.16
C GLU A 35 16.79 -5.08 0.59
N ALA A 36 16.17 -6.06 1.27
CA ALA A 36 14.94 -5.82 2.04
C ALA A 36 15.14 -4.77 3.13
N VAL A 37 16.24 -4.86 3.90
CA VAL A 37 16.59 -3.84 4.90
C VAL A 37 16.82 -2.49 4.24
N SER A 38 17.63 -2.45 3.17
CA SER A 38 17.97 -1.21 2.47
C SER A 38 16.73 -0.47 1.98
N TYR A 39 15.81 -1.17 1.30
CA TYR A 39 14.57 -0.60 0.77
C TYR A 39 13.60 -0.18 1.88
N ALA A 40 13.45 -1.00 2.93
CA ALA A 40 12.61 -0.68 4.07
C ALA A 40 13.06 0.58 4.82
N MET A 41 14.36 0.89 4.79
CA MET A 41 14.91 2.09 5.41
C MET A 41 14.93 3.31 4.47
N ALA A 42 14.99 3.09 3.15
CA ALA A 42 15.05 4.17 2.16
C ALA A 42 13.69 4.79 1.84
N SER A 43 12.59 4.05 2.04
CA SER A 43 11.23 4.48 1.69
C SER A 43 10.20 4.07 2.72
N GLU A 44 9.07 4.78 2.73
CA GLU A 44 7.90 4.41 3.54
C GLU A 44 7.06 3.34 2.82
N TYR A 45 6.95 2.17 3.43
CA TYR A 45 6.05 1.10 3.02
C TYR A 45 4.87 0.98 3.99
N ASP A 46 3.72 0.54 3.47
CA ASP A 46 2.53 0.27 4.29
C ASP A 46 2.55 -1.18 4.81
N LEU A 47 3.32 -2.06 4.16
CA LEU A 47 3.54 -3.46 4.53
C LEU A 47 4.83 -3.98 3.89
N VAL A 48 5.53 -4.83 4.61
CA VAL A 48 6.58 -5.70 4.05
C VAL A 48 6.05 -7.14 4.03
N ILE A 49 6.17 -7.81 2.90
CA ILE A 49 5.97 -9.26 2.76
C ILE A 49 7.36 -9.86 2.55
N MET A 50 7.78 -10.76 3.42
CA MET A 50 9.16 -11.22 3.46
C MET A 50 9.25 -12.74 3.61
N ASP A 51 9.96 -13.39 2.71
CA ASP A 51 10.31 -14.80 2.91
C ASP A 51 11.34 -14.93 4.04
N ILE A 52 11.25 -16.02 4.79
CA ILE A 52 12.23 -16.36 5.81
C ILE A 52 13.54 -16.81 5.16
N MET A 53 13.45 -17.66 4.13
CA MET A 53 14.64 -18.26 3.52
C MET A 53 15.09 -17.43 2.31
N MET A 54 16.02 -16.53 2.54
CA MET A 54 16.61 -15.69 1.49
C MET A 54 18.13 -15.74 1.54
N PRO A 55 18.81 -15.52 0.39
CA PRO A 55 20.27 -15.45 0.35
C PRO A 55 20.80 -14.17 1.03
N LYS A 56 22.09 -14.13 1.30
CA LYS A 56 22.88 -13.10 1.99
C LYS A 56 22.45 -12.89 3.45
N GLN A 57 21.20 -12.51 3.68
CA GLN A 57 20.60 -12.34 5.00
C GLN A 57 19.21 -12.97 4.99
N ASP A 58 18.93 -13.85 5.95
CA ASP A 58 17.59 -14.45 6.09
C ASP A 58 16.56 -13.42 6.56
N GLY A 59 15.26 -13.72 6.32
CA GLY A 59 14.18 -12.78 6.60
C GLY A 59 14.01 -12.45 8.07
N ILE A 60 14.31 -13.37 9.00
CA ILE A 60 14.22 -13.12 10.44
C ILE A 60 15.31 -12.14 10.87
N SER A 61 16.54 -12.35 10.39
CA SER A 61 17.66 -11.43 10.65
C SER A 61 17.41 -10.05 10.05
N ALA A 62 16.90 -10.00 8.83
CA ALA A 62 16.50 -8.75 8.17
C ALA A 62 15.42 -8.00 8.96
N LEU A 63 14.40 -8.70 9.45
CA LEU A 63 13.35 -8.13 10.29
C LEU A 63 13.91 -7.55 11.59
N LYS A 64 14.76 -8.32 12.31
CA LYS A 64 15.43 -7.86 13.54
C LYS A 64 16.23 -6.56 13.29
N GLU A 65 16.92 -6.49 12.15
CA GLU A 65 17.68 -5.30 11.77
C GLU A 65 16.75 -4.11 11.46
N ILE A 66 15.68 -4.31 10.71
CA ILE A 66 14.66 -3.28 10.42
C ILE A 66 14.10 -2.73 11.74
N ARG A 67 13.76 -3.60 12.70
CA ARG A 67 13.24 -3.20 14.01
C ARG A 67 14.27 -2.47 14.85
N SER A 68 15.53 -2.91 14.85
CA SER A 68 16.62 -2.26 15.59
C SER A 68 16.89 -0.83 15.14
N LYS A 69 16.59 -0.52 13.87
CA LYS A 69 16.68 0.82 13.29
C LYS A 69 15.42 1.67 13.53
N GLY A 70 14.46 1.18 14.35
CA GLY A 70 13.26 1.90 14.73
C GLY A 70 12.12 1.89 13.71
N ASN A 71 12.23 1.11 12.62
CA ASN A 71 11.17 1.00 11.64
C ASN A 71 10.12 -0.01 12.13
N ILE A 72 8.88 0.47 12.30
CA ILE A 72 7.73 -0.29 12.81
C ILE A 72 6.76 -0.75 11.71
N VAL A 73 7.17 -0.66 10.45
CA VAL A 73 6.33 -1.11 9.32
C VAL A 73 5.77 -2.51 9.60
N PRO A 74 4.47 -2.77 9.34
CA PRO A 74 3.92 -4.12 9.47
C PRO A 74 4.68 -5.10 8.57
N VAL A 75 4.95 -6.31 9.10
CA VAL A 75 5.65 -7.37 8.36
C VAL A 75 4.83 -8.65 8.39
N LEU A 76 4.54 -9.19 7.19
CA LEU A 76 3.98 -10.52 6.97
C LEU A 76 5.11 -11.44 6.51
N MET A 77 5.45 -12.42 7.34
CA MET A 77 6.46 -13.41 6.99
C MET A 77 5.85 -14.53 6.16
N LEU A 78 6.52 -14.91 5.06
CA LEU A 78 6.22 -16.12 4.30
C LEU A 78 7.15 -17.24 4.78
N THR A 79 6.61 -18.44 5.02
CA THR A 79 7.41 -19.56 5.52
C THR A 79 7.00 -20.87 4.86
N ALA A 80 7.99 -21.70 4.51
CA ALA A 80 7.77 -23.07 4.07
C ALA A 80 7.52 -24.03 5.26
N LYS A 81 7.85 -23.59 6.50
CA LYS A 81 7.76 -24.43 7.68
C LYS A 81 6.49 -24.16 8.48
N ALA A 82 5.79 -25.25 8.78
CA ALA A 82 4.59 -25.24 9.63
C ALA A 82 4.93 -25.46 11.13
N GLU A 83 6.22 -25.58 11.48
CA GLU A 83 6.63 -25.89 12.85
C GLU A 83 6.35 -24.71 13.79
N ILE A 84 5.81 -25.03 14.97
CA ILE A 84 5.35 -24.06 15.96
C ILE A 84 6.52 -23.22 16.47
N ASP A 85 7.69 -23.82 16.61
CA ASP A 85 8.89 -23.18 17.15
C ASP A 85 9.42 -22.05 16.24
N ASP A 86 9.38 -22.23 14.92
CA ASP A 86 9.75 -21.17 13.95
C ASP A 86 8.76 -19.99 13.99
N LYS A 87 7.47 -20.26 14.26
CA LYS A 87 6.46 -19.20 14.38
C LYS A 87 6.61 -18.42 15.69
N VAL A 88 7.00 -19.07 16.77
CA VAL A 88 7.23 -18.40 18.07
C VAL A 88 8.47 -17.52 17.99
N GLU A 89 9.58 -18.03 17.48
CA GLU A 89 10.81 -17.22 17.29
C GLU A 89 10.57 -16.03 16.37
N GLY A 90 9.75 -16.21 15.36
CA GLY A 90 9.41 -15.15 14.44
C GLY A 90 8.49 -14.08 15.05
N LEU A 91 7.49 -14.43 15.85
CA LEU A 91 6.64 -13.45 16.56
C LEU A 91 7.46 -12.64 17.57
N ASP A 92 8.38 -13.29 18.28
CA ASP A 92 9.33 -12.62 19.19
C ASP A 92 10.30 -11.70 18.44
N SER A 93 10.52 -11.95 17.12
CA SER A 93 11.34 -11.08 16.26
C SER A 93 10.64 -9.79 15.84
N GLY A 94 9.35 -9.60 16.18
CA GLY A 94 8.57 -8.40 15.85
C GLY A 94 7.83 -8.47 14.52
N ALA A 95 7.57 -9.67 13.96
CA ALA A 95 6.64 -9.87 12.86
C ALA A 95 5.19 -9.65 13.31
N ASN A 96 4.34 -9.19 12.40
CA ASN A 96 2.94 -8.93 12.69
C ASN A 96 2.02 -10.10 12.33
N ASP A 97 2.42 -10.96 11.37
CA ASP A 97 1.69 -12.17 11.00
C ASP A 97 2.59 -13.13 10.18
N TYR A 98 2.13 -14.38 10.04
CA TYR A 98 2.80 -15.46 9.30
C TYR A 98 1.85 -16.12 8.32
N LEU A 99 2.37 -16.45 7.13
CA LEU A 99 1.64 -17.16 6.10
C LEU A 99 2.47 -18.34 5.58
N THR A 100 1.97 -19.56 5.78
CA THR A 100 2.66 -20.78 5.37
C THR A 100 2.50 -21.06 3.88
N LYS A 101 3.59 -21.33 3.18
CA LYS A 101 3.60 -21.83 1.80
C LYS A 101 3.28 -23.36 1.79
N PRO A 102 2.41 -23.85 0.86
CA PRO A 102 1.66 -23.07 -0.14
C PRO A 102 0.42 -22.41 0.47
N PHE A 103 0.08 -21.22 0.01
CA PHE A 103 -1.07 -20.45 0.48
C PHE A 103 -2.04 -20.08 -0.65
N ALA A 104 -3.29 -19.86 -0.29
CA ALA A 104 -4.29 -19.35 -1.22
C ALA A 104 -4.15 -17.83 -1.40
N THR A 105 -4.28 -17.35 -2.64
CA THR A 105 -4.29 -15.90 -2.94
C THR A 105 -5.28 -15.12 -2.09
N LYS A 106 -6.48 -15.69 -1.84
CA LYS A 106 -7.50 -15.06 -1.02
C LYS A 106 -7.06 -14.86 0.43
N GLU A 107 -6.28 -15.80 0.97
CA GLU A 107 -5.73 -15.71 2.32
C GLU A 107 -4.68 -14.61 2.41
N LEU A 108 -3.70 -14.60 1.49
CA LEU A 108 -2.71 -13.54 1.42
C LEU A 108 -3.36 -12.15 1.40
N LEU A 109 -4.32 -11.93 0.49
CA LEU A 109 -5.01 -10.64 0.39
C LEU A 109 -5.84 -10.30 1.64
N ALA A 110 -6.40 -11.29 2.35
CA ALA A 110 -7.11 -11.06 3.60
C ALA A 110 -6.16 -10.59 4.70
N ARG A 111 -5.00 -11.25 4.86
CA ARG A 111 -3.97 -10.88 5.84
C ARG A 111 -3.40 -9.50 5.57
N ILE A 112 -3.11 -9.16 4.31
CA ILE A 112 -2.67 -7.82 3.91
C ILE A 112 -3.68 -6.76 4.39
N ARG A 113 -4.98 -6.97 4.13
CA ARG A 113 -6.03 -6.02 4.57
C ARG A 113 -6.07 -5.85 6.09
N VAL A 114 -5.85 -6.92 6.85
CA VAL A 114 -5.81 -6.86 8.33
C VAL A 114 -4.60 -6.07 8.80
N LEU A 115 -3.42 -6.38 8.27
CA LEU A 115 -2.15 -5.76 8.68
C LEU A 115 -2.04 -4.27 8.30
N THR A 116 -2.68 -3.88 7.21
CA THR A 116 -2.66 -2.50 6.72
C THR A 116 -3.86 -1.66 7.23
N ARG A 117 -4.63 -2.21 8.18
CA ARG A 117 -5.78 -1.52 8.77
C ARG A 117 -5.31 -0.43 9.72
N GLN A 118 -5.71 0.82 9.46
CA GLN A 118 -5.48 1.89 10.44
C GLN A 118 -6.43 1.75 11.64
N PRO A 119 -5.95 2.07 12.87
CA PRO A 119 -6.76 1.92 14.10
C PRO A 119 -8.07 2.70 14.12
N GLN A 120 -8.18 3.76 13.32
CA GLN A 120 -9.37 4.61 13.23
C GLN A 120 -10.48 4.07 12.32
N SER A 121 -10.23 2.99 11.58
CA SER A 121 -11.22 2.36 10.68
C SER A 121 -11.54 0.93 11.08
N ALA A 122 -11.85 0.71 12.36
CA ALA A 122 -12.34 -0.58 12.84
C ALA A 122 -13.74 -0.84 12.25
N GLY A 123 -13.80 -1.45 11.07
CA GLY A 123 -15.06 -1.96 10.50
C GLY A 123 -15.28 -1.70 9.02
N ASP A 124 -14.80 -0.61 8.43
CA ASP A 124 -15.28 -0.21 7.12
C ASP A 124 -14.19 -0.20 6.04
N ASN A 125 -14.37 -1.04 5.02
CA ASN A 125 -13.72 -0.89 3.71
C ASN A 125 -14.17 0.42 3.00
N ILE A 126 -14.86 1.31 3.71
CA ILE A 126 -15.54 2.47 3.16
C ILE A 126 -14.97 3.73 3.80
N LEU A 127 -14.40 4.60 2.95
CA LEU A 127 -14.02 5.96 3.34
C LEU A 127 -15.13 6.91 2.93
N LYS A 128 -15.46 7.89 3.81
CA LYS A 128 -16.46 8.91 3.53
C LYS A 128 -15.89 10.30 3.79
N PHE A 129 -16.14 11.23 2.87
CA PHE A 129 -15.87 12.64 3.07
C PHE A 129 -16.81 13.48 2.20
N GLY A 130 -17.53 14.41 2.82
CA GLY A 130 -18.65 15.09 2.18
C GLY A 130 -19.71 14.09 1.71
N ASN A 131 -20.23 14.29 0.49
CA ASN A 131 -21.16 13.37 -0.15
C ASN A 131 -20.48 12.17 -0.86
N LEU A 132 -19.14 12.07 -0.78
CA LEU A 132 -18.37 11.00 -1.41
C LEU A 132 -18.24 9.77 -0.52
N THR A 133 -18.27 8.62 -1.16
CA THR A 133 -17.97 7.32 -0.55
C THR A 133 -16.98 6.57 -1.45
N LEU A 134 -15.86 6.13 -0.90
CA LEU A 134 -14.88 5.27 -1.58
C LEU A 134 -14.91 3.88 -0.93
N ASP A 135 -15.34 2.89 -1.71
CA ASP A 135 -15.30 1.48 -1.30
C ASP A 135 -13.97 0.84 -1.73
N ARG A 136 -13.18 0.45 -0.74
CA ARG A 136 -11.87 -0.19 -0.92
C ARG A 136 -11.96 -1.62 -1.45
N GLY A 137 -13.11 -2.28 -1.25
CA GLY A 137 -13.32 -3.65 -1.71
C GLY A 137 -13.67 -3.72 -3.19
N SER A 138 -14.53 -2.83 -3.66
CA SER A 138 -14.97 -2.75 -5.06
C SER A 138 -14.17 -1.75 -5.90
N PHE A 139 -13.34 -0.89 -5.27
CA PHE A 139 -12.63 0.24 -5.90
C PHE A 139 -13.58 1.27 -6.53
N GLU A 140 -14.78 1.42 -5.97
CA GLU A 140 -15.78 2.35 -6.45
C GLU A 140 -15.78 3.65 -5.64
N LEU A 141 -15.71 4.77 -6.35
CA LEU A 141 -15.99 6.11 -5.84
C LEU A 141 -17.43 6.46 -6.21
N SER A 142 -18.25 6.82 -5.22
CA SER A 142 -19.67 7.09 -5.41
C SER A 142 -20.13 8.34 -4.68
N SER A 143 -21.23 8.91 -5.15
CA SER A 143 -22.05 9.93 -4.51
C SER A 143 -23.53 9.57 -4.70
N PRO A 144 -24.50 10.34 -4.17
CA PRO A 144 -25.92 10.15 -4.47
C PRO A 144 -26.28 10.27 -5.96
N LYS A 145 -25.39 10.84 -6.79
CA LYS A 145 -25.60 11.07 -8.24
C LYS A 145 -25.09 9.94 -9.12
N GLY A 146 -24.21 9.08 -8.63
CA GLY A 146 -23.66 7.98 -9.40
C GLY A 146 -22.41 7.36 -8.81
N LYS A 147 -21.75 6.52 -9.61
CA LYS A 147 -20.54 5.85 -9.20
C LYS A 147 -19.57 5.62 -10.35
N TYR A 148 -18.28 5.56 -10.03
CA TYR A 148 -17.19 5.24 -10.94
C TYR A 148 -16.26 4.21 -10.30
N ARG A 149 -15.95 3.15 -11.03
CA ARG A 149 -14.84 2.28 -10.65
C ARG A 149 -13.53 2.96 -11.03
N LEU A 150 -12.66 3.17 -10.06
CA LEU A 150 -11.36 3.81 -10.26
C LEU A 150 -10.33 2.80 -10.76
N ALA A 151 -9.47 3.23 -11.69
CA ALA A 151 -8.28 2.47 -12.07
C ALA A 151 -7.23 2.51 -10.93
N GLY A 152 -6.30 1.54 -10.91
CA GLY A 152 -5.38 1.34 -9.80
C GLY A 152 -4.73 2.60 -9.23
N LYS A 153 -4.12 3.43 -10.07
CA LYS A 153 -3.44 4.65 -9.62
C LYS A 153 -4.42 5.77 -9.21
N GLU A 154 -5.58 5.88 -9.90
CA GLU A 154 -6.64 6.81 -9.49
C GLU A 154 -7.19 6.44 -8.11
N PHE A 155 -7.42 5.14 -7.88
CA PHE A 155 -7.89 4.65 -6.59
C PHE A 155 -6.89 4.99 -5.48
N GLN A 156 -5.61 4.67 -5.67
CA GLN A 156 -4.57 4.94 -4.68
C GLN A 156 -4.46 6.43 -4.35
N MET A 157 -4.53 7.33 -5.36
CA MET A 157 -4.52 8.77 -5.13
C MET A 157 -5.75 9.24 -4.37
N MET A 158 -6.94 8.77 -4.77
CA MET A 158 -8.19 9.14 -4.10
C MET A 158 -8.24 8.62 -2.67
N GLU A 159 -7.77 7.39 -2.45
CA GLU A 159 -7.64 6.80 -1.12
C GLU A 159 -6.73 7.66 -0.21
N MET A 160 -5.53 8.02 -0.69
CA MET A 160 -4.62 8.89 0.06
C MET A 160 -5.27 10.23 0.43
N LEU A 161 -6.00 10.84 -0.49
CA LEU A 161 -6.70 12.11 -0.26
C LEU A 161 -7.84 11.95 0.76
N MET A 162 -8.66 10.92 0.63
CA MET A 162 -9.79 10.66 1.53
C MET A 162 -9.38 10.19 2.93
N MET A 163 -8.20 9.61 3.07
CA MET A 163 -7.62 9.28 4.38
C MET A 163 -7.04 10.51 5.10
N ASN A 164 -6.79 11.59 4.37
CA ASN A 164 -6.15 12.82 4.89
C ASN A 164 -6.93 14.07 4.46
N PRO A 165 -8.24 14.18 4.77
CA PRO A 165 -9.02 15.32 4.35
C PRO A 165 -8.48 16.61 5.00
N GLY A 166 -8.37 17.68 4.20
CA GLY A 166 -7.82 18.96 4.62
C GLY A 166 -6.30 18.99 4.78
N ILE A 167 -5.62 17.85 4.70
CA ILE A 167 -4.15 17.78 4.81
C ILE A 167 -3.53 17.90 3.42
N LEU A 168 -2.49 18.73 3.31
CA LEU A 168 -1.70 18.86 2.09
C LEU A 168 -0.82 17.62 1.90
N ILE A 169 -0.99 16.96 0.76
CA ILE A 169 -0.12 15.86 0.33
C ILE A 169 0.76 16.36 -0.79
N SER A 170 2.08 16.29 -0.61
CA SER A 170 3.03 16.76 -1.62
C SER A 170 3.00 15.88 -2.88
N THR A 171 3.39 16.45 -4.02
CA THR A 171 3.45 15.70 -5.27
C THR A 171 4.49 14.59 -5.20
N GLU A 172 5.62 14.85 -4.54
CA GLU A 172 6.67 13.86 -4.29
C GLU A 172 6.14 12.69 -3.46
N LYS A 173 5.31 12.95 -2.44
CA LYS A 173 4.69 11.90 -1.63
C LYS A 173 3.74 11.03 -2.45
N PHE A 174 2.99 11.59 -3.39
CA PHE A 174 2.21 10.80 -4.35
C PHE A 174 3.11 9.96 -5.23
N MET A 175 4.20 10.54 -5.77
CA MET A 175 5.14 9.82 -6.62
C MET A 175 5.78 8.64 -5.87
N ASP A 176 6.29 8.88 -4.68
CA ASP A 176 6.91 7.84 -3.85
C ASP A 176 5.92 6.71 -3.51
N LYS A 177 4.75 7.05 -2.95
CA LYS A 177 3.77 6.06 -2.47
C LYS A 177 3.08 5.27 -3.57
N ILE A 178 2.90 5.85 -4.76
CA ILE A 178 2.05 5.28 -5.82
C ILE A 178 2.88 4.69 -6.96
N TRP A 179 4.00 5.30 -7.31
CA TRP A 179 4.85 4.84 -8.40
C TRP A 179 6.12 4.12 -7.93
N GLY A 180 6.65 4.46 -6.76
CA GLY A 180 7.84 3.84 -6.18
C GLY A 180 9.16 4.45 -6.64
N ILE A 181 10.28 4.00 -6.04
CA ILE A 181 11.62 4.56 -6.27
C ILE A 181 12.11 4.30 -7.70
N ASP A 182 11.84 3.11 -8.23
CA ASP A 182 12.36 2.65 -9.53
C ASP A 182 11.45 3.05 -10.71
N SER A 183 10.50 3.96 -10.48
CA SER A 183 9.57 4.38 -11.52
C SER A 183 10.16 5.46 -12.40
N GLU A 184 10.07 5.28 -13.72
CA GLU A 184 10.36 6.33 -14.71
C GLU A 184 9.27 7.43 -14.79
N ALA A 185 8.21 7.31 -13.99
CA ALA A 185 7.13 8.29 -13.98
C ALA A 185 7.61 9.64 -13.43
N ASP A 186 7.30 10.71 -14.12
CA ASP A 186 7.59 12.07 -13.69
C ASP A 186 6.40 12.72 -12.96
N ILE A 187 6.62 13.90 -12.41
CA ILE A 187 5.62 14.70 -11.68
C ILE A 187 4.38 14.99 -12.53
N SER A 188 4.51 15.11 -13.86
CA SER A 188 3.39 15.38 -14.77
C SER A 188 2.38 14.22 -14.79
N THR A 189 2.84 13.01 -14.47
CA THR A 189 1.98 11.84 -14.33
C THR A 189 0.96 12.05 -13.20
N ALA A 190 1.39 12.55 -12.04
CA ALA A 190 0.47 12.86 -10.94
C ALA A 190 -0.57 13.91 -11.35
N TRP A 191 -0.19 14.96 -12.10
CA TRP A 191 -1.13 15.98 -12.59
C TRP A 191 -2.22 15.39 -13.49
N THR A 192 -1.84 14.44 -14.34
CA THR A 192 -2.78 13.75 -15.23
C THR A 192 -3.84 12.98 -14.44
N TYR A 193 -3.44 12.23 -13.42
CA TYR A 193 -4.36 11.49 -12.56
C TYR A 193 -5.24 12.41 -11.71
N ILE A 194 -4.71 13.52 -11.19
CA ILE A 194 -5.51 14.55 -10.51
C ILE A 194 -6.58 15.12 -11.45
N SER A 195 -6.23 15.36 -12.72
CA SER A 195 -7.21 15.82 -13.72
C SER A 195 -8.32 14.80 -13.94
N TYR A 196 -8.00 13.50 -14.02
CA TYR A 196 -9.01 12.44 -14.16
C TYR A 196 -9.92 12.36 -12.93
N LEU A 197 -9.36 12.44 -11.73
CA LEU A 197 -10.14 12.46 -10.49
C LEU A 197 -11.07 13.69 -10.44
N ARG A 198 -10.57 14.88 -10.75
CA ARG A 198 -11.41 16.09 -10.80
C ARG A 198 -12.61 15.98 -11.74
N LYS A 199 -12.40 15.40 -12.94
CA LYS A 199 -13.50 15.16 -13.89
C LYS A 199 -14.56 14.22 -13.30
N LYS A 200 -14.14 13.18 -12.58
CA LYS A 200 -15.07 12.24 -11.92
C LYS A 200 -15.80 12.91 -10.74
N LEU A 201 -15.13 13.74 -9.94
CA LEU A 201 -15.76 14.50 -8.86
C LEU A 201 -16.83 15.44 -9.42
N THR A 202 -16.54 16.15 -10.51
CA THR A 202 -17.52 17.00 -11.18
C THR A 202 -18.73 16.19 -11.68
N ALA A 203 -18.50 15.05 -12.32
CA ALA A 203 -19.58 14.19 -12.82
C ALA A 203 -20.42 13.55 -11.69
N LEU A 204 -19.86 13.39 -10.51
CA LEU A 204 -20.54 12.93 -9.30
C LEU A 204 -21.26 14.05 -8.55
N GLU A 205 -21.26 15.28 -9.07
CA GLU A 205 -21.77 16.47 -8.36
C GLU A 205 -21.27 16.52 -6.90
N SER A 206 -19.95 16.35 -6.76
CA SER A 206 -19.32 16.28 -5.44
C SER A 206 -19.34 17.63 -4.73
N ASP A 207 -19.68 17.62 -3.44
CA ASP A 207 -19.51 18.78 -2.53
C ASP A 207 -18.06 18.88 -2.00
N VAL A 208 -17.17 18.05 -2.56
CA VAL A 208 -15.75 18.00 -2.22
C VAL A 208 -14.91 18.25 -3.48
N GLN A 209 -13.80 18.95 -3.34
CA GLN A 209 -12.88 19.27 -4.43
C GLN A 209 -11.42 18.93 -4.10
N ILE A 210 -10.66 18.59 -5.13
CA ILE A 210 -9.19 18.47 -5.02
C ILE A 210 -8.60 19.85 -5.36
N LYS A 211 -8.08 20.55 -4.35
CA LYS A 211 -7.42 21.84 -4.49
C LYS A 211 -5.93 21.66 -4.65
N ALA A 212 -5.36 22.39 -5.61
CA ALA A 212 -3.92 22.47 -5.78
C ALA A 212 -3.32 23.60 -4.95
N VAL A 213 -2.23 23.32 -4.26
CA VAL A 213 -1.37 24.34 -3.65
C VAL A 213 -0.11 24.45 -4.51
N ARG A 214 0.11 25.63 -5.06
CA ARG A 214 1.19 25.86 -6.03
C ARG A 214 2.54 25.40 -5.49
N ASN A 215 3.28 24.64 -6.29
CA ASN A 215 4.60 24.08 -5.98
C ASN A 215 4.67 23.23 -4.70
N SER A 216 3.50 22.75 -4.18
CA SER A 216 3.48 22.00 -2.93
C SER A 216 2.74 20.67 -3.07
N GLY A 217 1.54 20.66 -3.66
CA GLY A 217 0.78 19.41 -3.79
C GLY A 217 -0.72 19.64 -3.86
N TYR A 218 -1.47 18.70 -3.27
CA TYR A 218 -2.94 18.66 -3.33
C TYR A 218 -3.57 18.38 -1.98
N THR A 219 -4.75 18.92 -1.78
CA THR A 219 -5.59 18.65 -0.61
C THR A 219 -7.02 18.35 -1.05
N LEU A 220 -7.76 17.55 -0.27
CA LEU A 220 -9.18 17.30 -0.46
C LEU A 220 -9.95 18.17 0.52
N GLU A 221 -10.80 19.06 0.03
CA GLU A 221 -11.54 20.04 0.84
C GLU A 221 -13.02 20.07 0.43
N ALA A 222 -13.91 20.44 1.37
CA ALA A 222 -15.29 20.73 1.04
C ALA A 222 -15.37 21.96 0.12
N VAL A 223 -16.27 21.92 -0.85
CA VAL A 223 -16.63 23.11 -1.65
C VAL A 223 -17.35 24.09 -0.75
N LYS A 224 -16.85 25.31 -0.67
CA LYS A 224 -17.48 26.40 0.10
C LYS A 224 -18.68 26.98 -0.64
#